data_44dfc74b9d25b5d996676be643e8075f
#
_entry.id   44dfc74b9d25b5d996676be643e8075f
#
_cell.length_a   1.000
_cell.length_b   1.000
_cell.length_c   1.000
_cell.angle_alpha   90.00
_cell.angle_beta   90.00
_cell.angle_gamma   90.00
#
_symmetry.space_group_name_H-M   'P 1'
#
loop_
_entity.id
_entity.type
_entity.pdbx_description
1 polymer ?
#
loop_
_entity_poly.entity_id
_entity_poly.type
_entity_poly.pdbx_seq_one_letter_code
_entity_poly.pdbx_strand_id
1 'polypeptide(L)'
;FKRQVFDMELSNAQRAEVLIHALPYIQKYYNKIIVVKYGGSAMIDEELKKRVIEDVTLLKLVGFKPIIVHGGGKEISKWVEKAGMEPKFINGLRVTDKDTMEIAEMVLAKVNKELVTPVESLGVEAVGISGKDGGLLKCTKKLSNGEDIGYVGEIQQVNPRILHELLEQDFLPIIFPVGYDDNYDSYNINAD
;
A
#
# COMPACT_ATOMS: atom_id res chain seq x y z
N PHE A 1 -20.21 14.70 7.34
CA PHE A 1 -19.86 13.79 6.26
C PHE A 1 -21.00 12.77 6.08
N LYS A 2 -21.91 13.00 5.11
CA LYS A 2 -22.99 12.06 4.84
C LYS A 2 -22.41 10.95 3.97
N ARG A 3 -22.06 9.78 4.56
CA ARG A 3 -22.18 8.54 3.83
C ARG A 3 -23.54 8.60 3.17
N GLN A 4 -23.65 8.52 1.86
CA GLN A 4 -24.82 7.90 1.26
C GLN A 4 -24.72 6.39 1.55
N VAL A 5 -24.70 6.05 2.82
CA VAL A 5 -25.35 4.84 3.28
C VAL A 5 -26.79 5.06 2.83
N PHE A 6 -27.36 4.15 2.04
CA PHE A 6 -28.80 3.99 2.01
C PHE A 6 -29.32 4.46 3.35
N ASP A 7 -30.13 5.52 3.35
CA ASP A 7 -30.82 6.05 4.52
C ASP A 7 -31.87 5.03 4.96
N MET A 8 -31.43 3.82 5.25
CA MET A 8 -32.16 2.93 6.11
C MET A 8 -31.90 3.47 7.51
N GLU A 9 -32.83 4.23 8.03
CA GLU A 9 -32.91 4.56 9.45
C GLU A 9 -33.03 3.25 10.24
N LEU A 10 -31.85 2.59 10.41
CA LEU A 10 -31.77 1.40 11.25
C LEU A 10 -32.09 1.81 12.68
N SER A 11 -33.08 1.16 13.28
CA SER A 11 -33.30 1.27 14.71
C SER A 11 -32.08 0.85 15.51
N ASN A 12 -31.98 1.26 16.76
CA ASN A 12 -30.87 0.84 17.63
C ASN A 12 -30.78 -0.69 17.77
N ALA A 13 -31.91 -1.39 17.78
CA ALA A 13 -31.94 -2.86 17.80
C ALA A 13 -31.33 -3.46 16.53
N GLN A 14 -31.69 -2.95 15.36
CA GLN A 14 -31.12 -3.42 14.09
C GLN A 14 -29.59 -3.13 13.99
N ARG A 15 -29.12 -1.98 14.49
CA ARG A 15 -27.68 -1.67 14.57
C ARG A 15 -26.94 -2.67 15.47
N ALA A 16 -27.52 -3.00 16.62
CA ALA A 16 -26.95 -4.00 17.53
C ALA A 16 -26.91 -5.39 16.88
N GLU A 17 -27.98 -5.78 16.17
CA GLU A 17 -28.05 -7.06 15.46
C GLU A 17 -26.96 -7.19 14.37
N VAL A 18 -26.73 -6.13 13.58
CA VAL A 18 -25.64 -6.10 12.59
C VAL A 18 -24.28 -6.34 13.25
N LEU A 19 -23.99 -5.72 14.39
CA LEU A 19 -22.75 -5.92 15.14
C LEU A 19 -22.63 -7.35 15.69
N ILE A 20 -23.74 -7.92 16.20
CA ILE A 20 -23.76 -9.32 16.68
C ILE A 20 -23.49 -10.29 15.52
N HIS A 21 -24.06 -10.07 14.35
CA HIS A 21 -23.77 -10.87 13.16
C HIS A 21 -22.32 -10.75 12.67
N ALA A 22 -21.65 -9.61 12.91
CA ALA A 22 -20.24 -9.44 12.57
C ALA A 22 -19.29 -10.15 13.57
N LEU A 23 -19.75 -10.43 14.80
CA LEU A 23 -18.94 -10.95 15.89
C LEU A 23 -18.15 -12.23 15.56
N PRO A 24 -18.72 -13.26 14.90
CA PRO A 24 -17.96 -14.46 14.53
C PRO A 24 -16.78 -14.16 13.59
N TYR A 25 -16.94 -13.19 12.68
CA TYR A 25 -15.88 -12.76 11.78
C TYR A 25 -14.79 -12.00 12.52
N ILE A 26 -15.17 -11.09 13.42
CA ILE A 26 -14.24 -10.35 14.28
C ILE A 26 -13.43 -11.36 15.10
N GLN A 27 -14.07 -12.32 15.79
CA GLN A 27 -13.39 -13.35 16.57
C GLN A 27 -12.41 -14.20 15.73
N LYS A 28 -12.83 -14.57 14.50
CA LYS A 28 -12.01 -15.41 13.61
C LYS A 28 -10.71 -14.71 13.18
N TYR A 29 -10.77 -13.42 12.94
CA TYR A 29 -9.67 -12.62 12.39
C TYR A 29 -8.99 -11.71 13.42
N TYR A 30 -9.47 -11.70 14.66
CA TYR A 30 -8.85 -10.95 15.75
C TYR A 30 -7.37 -11.29 15.86
N ASN A 31 -6.52 -10.28 15.94
CA ASN A 31 -5.05 -10.43 16.02
C ASN A 31 -4.39 -11.09 14.78
N LYS A 32 -5.12 -11.30 13.68
CA LYS A 32 -4.55 -11.83 12.43
C LYS A 32 -3.97 -10.71 11.58
N ILE A 33 -2.80 -10.98 11.00
CA ILE A 33 -2.20 -10.09 10.00
C ILE A 33 -2.97 -10.24 8.69
N ILE A 34 -3.39 -9.10 8.14
CA ILE A 34 -4.10 -9.03 6.86
C ILE A 34 -3.35 -8.04 5.96
N VAL A 35 -2.87 -8.51 4.82
CA VAL A 35 -2.24 -7.64 3.82
C VAL A 35 -3.31 -7.14 2.85
N VAL A 36 -3.44 -5.83 2.76
CA VAL A 36 -4.36 -5.14 1.84
C VAL A 36 -3.54 -4.52 0.72
N LYS A 37 -3.66 -5.07 -0.50
CA LYS A 37 -3.07 -4.44 -1.67
C LYS A 37 -3.96 -3.29 -2.14
N TYR A 38 -3.39 -2.09 -2.21
CA TYR A 38 -4.07 -0.88 -2.63
C TYR A 38 -3.48 -0.34 -3.94
N GLY A 39 -4.30 -0.24 -4.98
CA GLY A 39 -3.80 0.17 -6.29
C GLY A 39 -4.90 0.30 -7.34
N GLY A 40 -4.50 0.52 -8.59
CA GLY A 40 -5.42 0.61 -9.72
C GLY A 40 -6.38 1.80 -9.66
N SER A 41 -7.66 1.56 -9.93
CA SER A 41 -8.71 2.59 -9.95
C SER A 41 -8.97 3.21 -8.57
N ALA A 42 -8.80 2.46 -7.50
CA ALA A 42 -9.01 2.94 -6.14
C ALA A 42 -8.04 4.07 -5.74
N MET A 43 -6.90 4.19 -6.42
CA MET A 43 -5.94 5.27 -6.16
C MET A 43 -6.29 6.59 -6.86
N ILE A 44 -7.20 6.57 -7.84
CA ILE A 44 -7.52 7.73 -8.68
C ILE A 44 -8.83 8.36 -8.24
N ASP A 45 -9.75 7.54 -7.78
CA ASP A 45 -11.06 7.95 -7.30
C ASP A 45 -10.96 8.31 -5.81
N GLU A 46 -11.10 9.59 -5.50
CA GLU A 46 -11.00 10.11 -4.13
C GLU A 46 -12.06 9.54 -3.19
N GLU A 47 -13.25 9.20 -3.72
CA GLU A 47 -14.30 8.56 -2.91
C GLU A 47 -13.93 7.10 -2.58
N LEU A 48 -13.41 6.34 -3.55
CA LEU A 48 -12.93 4.97 -3.32
C LEU A 48 -11.71 4.96 -2.39
N LYS A 49 -10.76 5.89 -2.57
CA LYS A 49 -9.62 6.06 -1.69
C LYS A 49 -10.06 6.24 -0.24
N LYS A 50 -10.99 7.15 -0.01
CA LYS A 50 -11.52 7.42 1.32
C LYS A 50 -12.19 6.18 1.93
N ARG A 51 -13.03 5.47 1.15
CA ARG A 51 -13.69 4.25 1.62
C ARG A 51 -12.68 3.16 2.01
N VAL A 52 -11.66 2.92 1.20
CA VAL A 52 -10.62 1.93 1.54
C VAL A 52 -9.91 2.29 2.83
N ILE A 53 -9.59 3.58 3.04
CA ILE A 53 -8.94 4.05 4.27
C ILE A 53 -9.87 3.85 5.47
N GLU A 54 -11.15 4.23 5.36
CA GLU A 54 -12.15 4.01 6.42
C GLU A 54 -12.29 2.51 6.75
N ASP A 55 -12.37 1.65 5.74
CA ASP A 55 -12.54 0.21 5.92
C ASP A 55 -11.30 -0.43 6.58
N VAL A 56 -10.08 -0.08 6.14
CA VAL A 56 -8.84 -0.60 6.75
C VAL A 56 -8.67 -0.08 8.18
N THR A 57 -9.03 1.18 8.43
CA THR A 57 -9.01 1.76 9.78
C THR A 57 -10.02 1.03 10.68
N LEU A 58 -11.23 0.73 10.18
CA LEU A 58 -12.21 -0.07 10.93
C LEU A 58 -11.66 -1.46 11.26
N LEU A 59 -11.03 -2.16 10.30
CA LEU A 59 -10.40 -3.47 10.56
C LEU A 59 -9.37 -3.38 11.68
N LYS A 60 -8.55 -2.33 11.69
CA LYS A 60 -7.57 -2.09 12.76
C LYS A 60 -8.25 -1.89 14.12
N LEU A 61 -9.27 -1.03 14.18
CA LEU A 61 -10.00 -0.72 15.43
C LEU A 61 -10.75 -1.91 16.02
N VAL A 62 -11.18 -2.86 15.19
CA VAL A 62 -11.83 -4.10 15.67
C VAL A 62 -10.83 -5.23 15.99
N GLY A 63 -9.52 -4.92 16.01
CA GLY A 63 -8.48 -5.81 16.53
C GLY A 63 -7.79 -6.68 15.48
N PHE A 64 -7.92 -6.39 14.20
CA PHE A 64 -7.11 -7.01 13.15
C PHE A 64 -5.74 -6.30 13.09
N LYS A 65 -4.76 -6.92 12.45
CA LYS A 65 -3.43 -6.35 12.18
C LYS A 65 -3.25 -6.09 10.67
N PRO A 66 -3.88 -5.04 10.10
CA PRO A 66 -3.77 -4.76 8.68
C PRO A 66 -2.39 -4.16 8.34
N ILE A 67 -1.89 -4.53 7.16
CA ILE A 67 -0.74 -3.92 6.49
C ILE A 67 -1.22 -3.48 5.12
N ILE A 68 -1.00 -2.23 4.75
CA ILE A 68 -1.29 -1.75 3.39
C ILE A 68 -0.02 -1.86 2.55
N VAL A 69 -0.13 -2.46 1.36
CA VAL A 69 0.88 -2.40 0.30
C VAL A 69 0.26 -1.65 -0.87
N HIS A 70 0.87 -0.53 -1.28
CA HIS A 70 0.29 0.28 -2.34
C HIS A 70 1.18 0.38 -3.57
N GLY A 71 0.55 0.59 -4.72
CA GLY A 71 1.22 0.96 -5.96
C GLY A 71 1.24 2.48 -6.19
N GLY A 72 1.46 2.90 -7.44
CA GLY A 72 1.49 4.30 -7.83
C GLY A 72 1.76 4.51 -9.33
N GLY A 73 1.55 3.48 -10.14
CA GLY A 73 1.97 3.48 -11.54
C GLY A 73 1.48 4.68 -12.36
N LYS A 74 0.23 5.13 -12.16
CA LYS A 74 -0.33 6.29 -12.87
C LYS A 74 0.29 7.61 -12.41
N GLU A 75 0.52 7.77 -11.11
CA GLU A 75 1.21 8.96 -10.60
C GLU A 75 2.67 9.00 -11.06
N ILE A 76 3.37 7.84 -11.09
CA ILE A 76 4.73 7.76 -11.64
C ILE A 76 4.71 8.21 -13.11
N SER A 77 3.80 7.68 -13.95
CA SER A 77 3.70 8.08 -15.36
C SER A 77 3.51 9.58 -15.53
N LYS A 78 2.58 10.16 -14.79
CA LYS A 78 2.31 11.60 -14.77
C LYS A 78 3.54 12.45 -14.42
N TRP A 79 4.37 12.00 -13.47
CA TRP A 79 5.58 12.73 -13.09
C TRP A 79 6.73 12.53 -14.06
N VAL A 80 6.86 11.34 -14.66
CA VAL A 80 7.80 11.05 -15.76
C VAL A 80 7.50 11.98 -16.96
N GLU A 81 6.23 12.11 -17.36
CA GLU A 81 5.79 13.03 -18.42
C GLU A 81 6.07 14.50 -18.07
N LYS A 82 5.83 14.91 -16.82
CA LYS A 82 6.15 16.27 -16.33
C LYS A 82 7.65 16.57 -16.35
N ALA A 83 8.49 15.55 -16.19
CA ALA A 83 9.94 15.68 -16.33
C ALA A 83 10.41 15.72 -17.80
N GLY A 84 9.48 15.67 -18.78
CA GLY A 84 9.79 15.70 -20.20
C GLY A 84 10.21 14.34 -20.75
N MET A 85 9.96 13.26 -20.03
CA MET A 85 10.27 11.89 -20.44
C MET A 85 9.00 11.15 -20.86
N GLU A 86 9.14 10.06 -21.60
CA GLU A 86 8.03 9.21 -22.04
C GLU A 86 7.99 7.90 -21.21
N PRO A 87 6.87 7.60 -20.52
CA PRO A 87 6.71 6.33 -19.81
C PRO A 87 6.69 5.16 -20.81
N LYS A 88 7.59 4.19 -20.61
CA LYS A 88 7.68 2.99 -21.46
C LYS A 88 7.31 1.74 -20.67
N PHE A 89 6.69 0.78 -21.34
CA PHE A 89 6.27 -0.49 -20.75
C PHE A 89 6.61 -1.65 -21.68
N ILE A 90 7.10 -2.74 -21.08
CA ILE A 90 7.33 -4.02 -21.76
C ILE A 90 6.59 -5.10 -20.95
N ASN A 91 5.68 -5.83 -21.59
CA ASN A 91 4.87 -6.87 -20.95
C ASN A 91 4.16 -6.41 -19.65
N GLY A 92 3.67 -5.17 -19.65
CA GLY A 92 2.99 -4.59 -18.49
C GLY A 92 3.91 -4.09 -17.37
N LEU A 93 5.22 -4.31 -17.47
CA LEU A 93 6.21 -3.79 -16.53
C LEU A 93 6.78 -2.48 -17.07
N ARG A 94 6.97 -1.49 -16.18
CA ARG A 94 7.57 -0.20 -16.51
C ARG A 94 9.07 -0.38 -16.81
N VAL A 95 9.52 0.05 -17.98
CA VAL A 95 10.95 0.23 -18.21
C VAL A 95 11.41 1.37 -17.31
N THR A 96 12.36 1.07 -16.44
CA THR A 96 12.76 1.95 -15.35
C THR A 96 14.26 2.21 -15.43
N ASP A 97 14.67 3.21 -16.21
CA ASP A 97 16.05 3.72 -16.19
C ASP A 97 16.34 4.45 -14.86
N LYS A 98 17.55 4.97 -14.71
CA LYS A 98 17.98 5.61 -13.47
C LYS A 98 17.12 6.81 -13.10
N ASP A 99 16.82 7.69 -14.06
CA ASP A 99 16.03 8.89 -13.84
C ASP A 99 14.57 8.54 -13.52
N THR A 100 14.02 7.56 -14.24
CA THR A 100 12.69 7.01 -13.94
C THR A 100 12.63 6.37 -12.56
N MET A 101 13.71 5.72 -12.09
CA MET A 101 13.75 5.13 -10.75
C MET A 101 13.72 6.19 -9.65
N GLU A 102 14.49 7.27 -9.81
CA GLU A 102 14.47 8.40 -8.87
C GLU A 102 13.07 9.03 -8.79
N ILE A 103 12.43 9.25 -9.94
CA ILE A 103 11.05 9.75 -9.98
C ILE A 103 10.09 8.76 -9.31
N ALA A 104 10.22 7.47 -9.60
CA ALA A 104 9.35 6.44 -9.03
C ALA A 104 9.45 6.41 -7.49
N GLU A 105 10.65 6.45 -6.94
CA GLU A 105 10.87 6.47 -5.48
C GLU A 105 10.28 7.72 -4.83
N MET A 106 10.53 8.91 -5.40
CA MET A 106 9.95 10.18 -4.91
C MET A 106 8.43 10.16 -4.92
N VAL A 107 7.84 9.70 -6.04
CA VAL A 107 6.38 9.69 -6.22
C VAL A 107 5.72 8.68 -5.29
N LEU A 108 6.28 7.47 -5.18
CA LEU A 108 5.77 6.44 -4.28
C LEU A 108 5.86 6.86 -2.82
N ALA A 109 6.96 7.51 -2.41
CA ALA A 109 7.10 8.06 -1.07
C ALA A 109 6.06 9.16 -0.80
N LYS A 110 5.77 10.05 -1.77
CA LYS A 110 4.70 11.05 -1.66
C LYS A 110 3.34 10.39 -1.49
N VAL A 111 2.97 9.46 -2.38
CA VAL A 111 1.70 8.71 -2.30
C VAL A 111 1.56 7.98 -0.97
N ASN A 112 2.65 7.40 -0.48
CA ASN A 112 2.69 6.75 0.82
C ASN A 112 2.26 7.69 1.96
N LYS A 113 2.82 8.89 2.02
CA LYS A 113 2.47 9.90 3.05
C LYS A 113 1.05 10.43 2.88
N GLU A 114 0.54 10.49 1.66
CA GLU A 114 -0.87 10.83 1.39
C GLU A 114 -1.86 9.75 1.86
N LEU A 115 -1.40 8.54 2.17
CA LEU A 115 -2.20 7.49 2.81
C LEU A 115 -2.08 7.52 4.34
N VAL A 116 -0.92 7.85 4.89
CA VAL A 116 -0.68 7.93 6.34
C VAL A 116 -1.60 8.95 6.99
N THR A 117 -1.62 10.18 6.48
CA THR A 117 -2.36 11.29 7.10
C THR A 117 -3.86 11.03 7.29
N PRO A 118 -4.61 10.51 6.29
CA PRO A 118 -6.02 10.19 6.47
C PRO A 118 -6.28 9.08 7.50
N VAL A 119 -5.40 8.06 7.58
CA VAL A 119 -5.51 7.01 8.60
C VAL A 119 -5.36 7.61 9.99
N GLU A 120 -4.36 8.47 10.19
CA GLU A 120 -4.15 9.16 11.48
C GLU A 120 -5.31 10.08 11.85
N SER A 121 -5.92 10.74 10.86
CA SER A 121 -7.10 11.59 11.11
C SER A 121 -8.32 10.81 11.62
N LEU A 122 -8.33 9.50 11.47
CA LEU A 122 -9.35 8.58 12.00
C LEU A 122 -8.97 7.96 13.35
N GLY A 123 -7.86 8.39 13.97
CA GLY A 123 -7.43 7.98 15.29
C GLY A 123 -6.62 6.67 15.34
N VAL A 124 -6.01 6.28 14.22
CA VAL A 124 -5.11 5.12 14.11
C VAL A 124 -3.71 5.61 13.78
N GLU A 125 -2.72 5.24 14.59
CA GLU A 125 -1.31 5.54 14.32
C GLU A 125 -0.81 4.72 13.13
N ALA A 126 -0.27 5.40 12.10
CA ALA A 126 0.20 4.78 10.89
C ALA A 126 1.64 5.15 10.54
N VAL A 127 2.41 4.19 10.06
CA VAL A 127 3.80 4.41 9.62
C VAL A 127 3.96 4.02 8.17
N GLY A 128 4.38 4.98 7.35
CA GLY A 128 4.70 4.76 5.95
C GLY A 128 6.19 4.43 5.77
N ILE A 129 6.48 3.28 5.17
CA ILE A 129 7.83 2.77 4.91
C ILE A 129 7.98 2.27 3.48
N SER A 130 9.21 2.15 3.01
CA SER A 130 9.57 1.48 1.76
C SER A 130 10.02 0.03 2.01
N GLY A 131 10.17 -0.75 0.97
CA GLY A 131 10.81 -2.05 1.06
C GLY A 131 12.30 -1.99 1.41
N LYS A 132 12.92 -0.80 1.41
CA LYS A 132 14.33 -0.59 1.84
C LYS A 132 14.45 -0.50 3.36
N ASP A 133 13.41 0.02 4.03
CA ASP A 133 13.44 0.26 5.47
C ASP A 133 13.52 -1.05 6.26
N GLY A 134 14.43 -1.10 7.22
CA GLY A 134 14.70 -2.30 8.01
C GLY A 134 15.19 -3.50 7.19
N GLY A 135 15.62 -3.28 5.94
CA GLY A 135 16.03 -4.34 5.03
C GLY A 135 14.86 -5.26 4.63
N LEU A 136 13.65 -4.70 4.50
CA LEU A 136 12.41 -5.45 4.32
C LEU A 136 12.37 -6.27 3.02
N LEU A 137 12.69 -5.65 1.85
CA LEU A 137 12.59 -6.27 0.53
C LEU A 137 13.94 -6.26 -0.19
N LYS A 138 14.69 -7.36 -0.09
CA LYS A 138 15.89 -7.56 -0.89
C LYS A 138 15.49 -8.15 -2.24
N CYS A 139 16.03 -7.59 -3.33
CA CYS A 139 15.69 -7.99 -4.69
C CYS A 139 16.92 -8.13 -5.57
N THR A 140 16.72 -8.73 -6.74
CA THR A 140 17.66 -8.73 -7.86
C THR A 140 17.01 -8.08 -9.06
N LYS A 141 17.82 -7.69 -10.05
CA LYS A 141 17.30 -7.14 -11.31
C LYS A 141 16.38 -8.15 -12.00
N LYS A 142 15.18 -7.70 -12.36
CA LYS A 142 14.22 -8.48 -13.14
C LYS A 142 14.41 -8.23 -14.63
N LEU A 143 14.45 -9.30 -15.41
CA LEU A 143 14.36 -9.24 -16.87
C LEU A 143 12.92 -9.51 -17.32
N SER A 144 12.50 -8.88 -18.41
CA SER A 144 11.22 -9.16 -19.07
C SER A 144 11.44 -9.96 -20.34
N ASN A 145 11.15 -11.27 -20.34
CA ASN A 145 11.43 -12.17 -21.45
C ASN A 145 12.89 -12.11 -21.96
N GLY A 146 13.85 -11.94 -21.03
CA GLY A 146 15.28 -11.82 -21.33
C GLY A 146 15.75 -10.41 -21.67
N GLU A 147 14.84 -9.43 -21.78
CA GLU A 147 15.19 -8.02 -21.99
C GLU A 147 15.47 -7.30 -20.68
N ASP A 148 16.51 -6.46 -20.67
CA ASP A 148 16.83 -5.58 -19.55
C ASP A 148 15.83 -4.40 -19.54
N ILE A 149 15.02 -4.32 -18.52
CA ILE A 149 14.03 -3.25 -18.30
C ILE A 149 14.47 -2.24 -17.23
N GLY A 150 15.76 -2.22 -16.92
CA GLY A 150 16.37 -1.27 -15.98
C GLY A 150 16.22 -1.67 -14.50
N TYR A 151 15.92 -0.70 -13.67
CA TYR A 151 15.80 -0.85 -12.21
C TYR A 151 14.43 -1.42 -11.80
N VAL A 152 14.07 -2.56 -12.36
CA VAL A 152 12.89 -3.34 -11.95
C VAL A 152 13.38 -4.53 -11.13
N GLY A 153 12.82 -4.70 -9.94
CA GLY A 153 13.26 -5.70 -8.98
C GLY A 153 12.35 -6.93 -8.94
N GLU A 154 12.97 -8.08 -8.73
CA GLU A 154 12.32 -9.32 -8.33
C GLU A 154 12.74 -9.70 -6.92
N ILE A 155 11.75 -9.85 -6.03
CA ILE A 155 12.01 -10.13 -4.61
C ILE A 155 12.72 -11.47 -4.45
N GLN A 156 13.86 -11.45 -3.77
CA GLN A 156 14.63 -12.65 -3.42
C GLN A 156 14.48 -13.01 -1.94
N GLN A 157 14.38 -12.00 -1.09
CA GLN A 157 14.27 -12.21 0.34
C GLN A 157 13.38 -11.12 0.97
N VAL A 158 12.55 -11.54 1.91
CA VAL A 158 11.76 -10.63 2.75
C VAL A 158 12.22 -10.78 4.20
N ASN A 159 12.54 -9.65 4.83
CA ASN A 159 12.82 -9.57 6.26
C ASN A 159 11.64 -8.87 6.97
N PRO A 160 10.67 -9.62 7.50
CA PRO A 160 9.46 -9.03 8.06
C PRO A 160 9.64 -8.43 9.46
N ARG A 161 10.86 -8.39 10.00
CA ARG A 161 11.11 -7.96 11.39
C ARG A 161 10.51 -6.60 11.70
N ILE A 162 10.77 -5.60 10.85
CA ILE A 162 10.23 -4.24 11.07
C ILE A 162 8.69 -4.22 11.09
N LEU A 163 8.03 -5.07 10.29
CA LEU A 163 6.57 -5.14 10.27
C LEU A 163 6.02 -5.74 11.57
N HIS A 164 6.65 -6.78 12.10
CA HIS A 164 6.26 -7.36 13.39
C HIS A 164 6.42 -6.35 14.52
N GLU A 165 7.54 -5.65 14.58
CA GLU A 165 7.80 -4.61 15.58
C GLU A 165 6.73 -3.49 15.52
N LEU A 166 6.42 -2.99 14.32
CA LEU A 166 5.38 -1.97 14.14
C LEU A 166 3.99 -2.48 14.56
N LEU A 167 3.62 -3.70 14.17
CA LEU A 167 2.33 -4.30 14.54
C LEU A 167 2.22 -4.60 16.03
N GLU A 168 3.32 -4.91 16.71
CA GLU A 168 3.36 -5.11 18.17
C GLU A 168 3.20 -3.79 18.93
N GLN A 169 3.72 -2.69 18.38
CA GLN A 169 3.53 -1.34 18.91
C GLN A 169 2.23 -0.69 18.43
N ASP A 170 1.31 -1.48 17.91
CA ASP A 170 -0.03 -1.08 17.45
C ASP A 170 -0.08 -0.10 16.28
N PHE A 171 1.01 0.09 15.53
CA PHE A 171 0.99 0.86 14.29
C PHE A 171 0.29 0.13 13.15
N LEU A 172 -0.20 0.88 12.16
CA LEU A 172 -0.64 0.39 10.86
C LEU A 172 0.46 0.66 9.83
N PRO A 173 1.22 -0.37 9.38
CA PRO A 173 2.26 -0.19 8.36
C PRO A 173 1.64 0.05 6.98
N ILE A 174 2.18 1.05 6.26
CA ILE A 174 1.82 1.36 4.87
C ILE A 174 3.10 1.30 4.04
N ILE A 175 3.18 0.35 3.10
CA ILE A 175 4.40 0.01 2.40
C ILE A 175 4.31 0.42 0.94
N PHE A 176 5.34 1.09 0.42
CA PHE A 176 5.51 1.25 -1.01
C PHE A 176 6.64 0.36 -1.55
N PRO A 177 6.46 -0.22 -2.76
CA PRO A 177 7.26 -1.33 -3.24
C PRO A 177 8.56 -0.85 -3.93
N VAL A 178 9.46 -0.27 -3.16
CA VAL A 178 10.84 -0.01 -3.57
C VAL A 178 11.75 -0.90 -2.73
N GLY A 179 12.47 -1.81 -3.37
CA GLY A 179 13.42 -2.70 -2.73
C GLY A 179 14.87 -2.28 -3.00
N TYR A 180 15.82 -3.10 -2.58
CA TYR A 180 17.25 -2.88 -2.75
C TYR A 180 17.98 -4.17 -3.13
N ASP A 181 19.11 -4.04 -3.86
CA ASP A 181 19.97 -5.16 -4.21
C ASP A 181 21.21 -5.28 -3.27
N ASP A 182 22.16 -6.13 -3.63
CA ASP A 182 23.42 -6.33 -2.87
C ASP A 182 24.32 -5.08 -2.83
N ASN A 183 24.15 -4.14 -3.75
CA ASN A 183 24.86 -2.87 -3.80
C ASN A 183 24.09 -1.74 -3.11
N TYR A 184 22.90 -2.03 -2.56
CA TYR A 184 21.95 -1.07 -2.00
C TYR A 184 21.37 -0.09 -3.04
N ASP A 185 21.41 -0.45 -4.32
CA ASP A 185 20.69 0.28 -5.36
C ASP A 185 19.18 0.07 -5.25
N SER A 186 18.41 1.13 -5.52
CA SER A 186 16.93 1.09 -5.46
C SER A 186 16.35 0.41 -6.68
N TYR A 187 15.31 -0.40 -6.47
CA TYR A 187 14.56 -1.08 -7.51
C TYR A 187 13.05 -0.88 -7.32
N ASN A 188 12.38 -0.57 -8.43
CA ASN A 188 10.93 -0.53 -8.50
C ASN A 188 10.39 -1.97 -8.56
N ILE A 189 9.55 -2.33 -7.60
CA ILE A 189 8.95 -3.67 -7.48
C ILE A 189 7.45 -3.56 -7.80
N ASN A 190 6.90 -4.56 -8.49
CA ASN A 190 5.46 -4.64 -8.66
C ASN A 190 4.78 -4.89 -7.32
N ALA A 191 3.75 -4.10 -6.99
CA ALA A 191 3.01 -4.23 -5.73
C ALA A 191 2.14 -5.50 -5.64
N ASP A 192 1.91 -6.19 -6.76
CA ASP A 192 1.19 -7.45 -6.81
C ASP A 192 2.11 -8.60 -6.37
#